data_063752c07e0ae93e93f0c560a12c5c92
#
_entry.id   063752c07e0ae93e93f0c560a12c5c92
#
_cell.length_a   1.000
_cell.length_b   1.000
_cell.length_c   1.000
_cell.angle_alpha   90.00
_cell.angle_beta   90.00
_cell.angle_gamma   90.00
#
_symmetry.space_group_name_H-M   'P 1'
#
loop_
_entity.id
_entity.type
_entity.pdbx_description
1 polymer ?
#
loop_
_entity_poly.entity_id
_entity_poly.type
_entity_poly.pdbx_seq_one_letter_code
_entity_poly.pdbx_strand_id
1 'polypeptide(L)'
;MNYTDEDIVKGILNNDKKIIKYFFVEKCSSLFAYILLNIFDGNIDKRELINELYIYLANDNWKKIHQFDFRSKLITWTSVVAIRFFQKKRKELIGKEIVTTLNDKMGLSQNHIKSIDQRMDLHSMLIKMPNKRYRKVIEVLDLQDIRPEILAEEMGVTVDNLYNIHR
;
A
#
# COMPACT_ATOMS: atom_id res chain seq x y z
N MET A 1 21.25 -4.23 8.07
CA MET A 1 21.44 -5.05 6.85
C MET A 1 20.60 -4.44 5.73
N ASN A 2 21.22 -4.11 4.61
CA ASN A 2 20.47 -3.61 3.44
C ASN A 2 20.39 -4.75 2.41
N TYR A 3 19.22 -5.34 2.28
CA TYR A 3 18.94 -6.31 1.21
C TYR A 3 18.60 -5.58 -0.08
N THR A 4 19.08 -6.10 -1.22
CA THR A 4 18.62 -5.65 -2.55
C THR A 4 17.17 -6.11 -2.80
N ASP A 5 16.49 -5.52 -3.78
CA ASP A 5 15.14 -5.95 -4.13
C ASP A 5 15.13 -7.42 -4.62
N GLU A 6 16.21 -7.85 -5.28
CA GLU A 6 16.39 -9.24 -5.72
C GLU A 6 16.55 -10.21 -4.54
N ASP A 7 17.33 -9.83 -3.51
CA ASP A 7 17.49 -10.64 -2.30
C ASP A 7 16.15 -10.79 -1.58
N ILE A 8 15.38 -9.70 -1.50
CA ILE A 8 14.07 -9.70 -0.86
C ILE A 8 13.10 -10.60 -1.62
N VAL A 9 13.00 -10.47 -2.94
CA VAL A 9 12.13 -11.32 -3.76
C VAL A 9 12.51 -12.79 -3.63
N LYS A 10 13.79 -13.13 -3.76
CA LYS A 10 14.27 -14.51 -3.56
C LYS A 10 13.94 -15.05 -2.17
N GLY A 11 14.17 -14.24 -1.13
CA GLY A 11 13.88 -14.64 0.25
C GLY A 11 12.39 -14.86 0.50
N ILE A 12 11.53 -14.00 -0.06
CA ILE A 12 10.08 -14.18 0.03
C ILE A 12 9.64 -15.48 -0.67
N LEU A 13 10.10 -15.72 -1.89
CA LEU A 13 9.76 -16.92 -2.67
C LEU A 13 10.26 -18.21 -2.01
N ASN A 14 11.39 -18.13 -1.30
CA ASN A 14 11.94 -19.24 -0.51
C ASN A 14 11.32 -19.35 0.90
N ASN A 15 10.31 -18.54 1.23
CA ASN A 15 9.68 -18.48 2.55
C ASN A 15 10.69 -18.20 3.70
N ASP A 16 11.73 -17.41 3.45
CA ASP A 16 12.67 -16.99 4.49
C ASP A 16 11.96 -16.02 5.46
N LYS A 17 11.73 -16.52 6.68
CA LYS A 17 11.01 -15.77 7.72
C LYS A 17 11.70 -14.45 8.11
N LYS A 18 13.03 -14.38 8.04
CA LYS A 18 13.78 -13.16 8.38
C LYS A 18 13.57 -12.10 7.31
N ILE A 19 13.67 -12.47 6.05
CA ILE A 19 13.47 -11.56 4.91
C ILE A 19 12.01 -11.12 4.82
N ILE A 20 11.05 -12.03 5.01
CA ILE A 20 9.63 -11.72 5.06
C ILE A 20 9.35 -10.70 6.17
N LYS A 21 9.83 -10.94 7.39
CA LYS A 21 9.69 -10.00 8.51
C LYS A 21 10.31 -8.63 8.19
N TYR A 22 11.54 -8.62 7.69
CA TYR A 22 12.22 -7.39 7.28
C TYR A 22 11.40 -6.60 6.27
N PHE A 23 10.92 -7.27 5.22
CA PHE A 23 10.17 -6.63 4.16
C PHE A 23 8.84 -6.05 4.66
N PHE A 24 7.99 -6.86 5.27
CA PHE A 24 6.65 -6.41 5.67
C PHE A 24 6.66 -5.49 6.90
N VAL A 25 7.51 -5.73 7.88
CA VAL A 25 7.50 -4.98 9.15
C VAL A 25 8.40 -3.75 9.10
N GLU A 26 9.57 -3.85 8.48
CA GLU A 26 10.55 -2.76 8.47
C GLU A 26 10.48 -1.95 7.17
N LYS A 27 10.68 -2.59 6.02
CA LYS A 27 10.74 -1.93 4.71
C LYS A 27 9.42 -1.27 4.31
N CYS A 28 8.28 -1.93 4.57
CA CYS A 28 6.94 -1.42 4.27
C CYS A 28 6.32 -0.60 5.43
N SER A 29 7.06 -0.25 6.47
CA SER A 29 6.52 0.42 7.65
C SER A 29 5.84 1.76 7.34
N SER A 30 6.46 2.59 6.50
CA SER A 30 5.91 3.88 6.06
C SER A 30 4.68 3.72 5.16
N LEU A 31 4.68 2.70 4.30
CA LEU A 31 3.53 2.36 3.46
C LEU A 31 2.30 2.01 4.32
N PHE A 32 2.47 1.16 5.33
CA PHE A 32 1.37 0.82 6.23
C PHE A 32 0.89 2.00 7.07
N ALA A 33 1.80 2.89 7.50
CA ALA A 33 1.42 4.12 8.18
C ALA A 33 0.56 5.02 7.28
N TYR A 34 0.93 5.14 6.02
CA TYR A 34 0.13 5.89 5.04
C TYR A 34 -1.25 5.26 4.82
N ILE A 35 -1.33 3.95 4.58
CA ILE A 35 -2.59 3.23 4.37
C ILE A 35 -3.50 3.40 5.58
N LEU A 36 -2.96 3.24 6.79
CA LEU A 36 -3.68 3.43 8.03
C LEU A 36 -4.35 4.80 8.12
N LEU A 37 -3.60 5.85 7.78
CA LEU A 37 -4.09 7.23 7.91
C LEU A 37 -5.00 7.66 6.78
N ASN A 38 -4.69 7.29 5.53
CA ASN A 38 -5.37 7.85 4.36
C ASN A 38 -6.47 6.95 3.79
N ILE A 39 -6.46 5.66 4.11
CA ILE A 39 -7.48 4.71 3.68
C ILE A 39 -8.43 4.36 4.84
N PHE A 40 -7.90 4.23 6.05
CA PHE A 40 -8.65 3.76 7.21
C PHE A 40 -8.89 4.81 8.30
N ASP A 41 -8.42 6.04 8.10
CA ASP A 41 -8.60 7.16 9.06
C ASP A 41 -8.09 6.81 10.47
N GLY A 42 -7.10 5.94 10.58
CA GLY A 42 -6.55 5.45 11.85
C GLY A 42 -7.38 4.38 12.57
N ASN A 43 -8.48 3.90 11.98
CA ASN A 43 -9.48 3.04 12.62
C ASN A 43 -9.20 1.54 12.51
N ILE A 44 -7.95 1.12 12.29
CA ILE A 44 -7.56 -0.31 12.21
C ILE A 44 -6.17 -0.51 12.82
N ASP A 45 -5.91 -1.71 13.36
CA ASP A 45 -4.56 -2.05 13.83
C ASP A 45 -3.60 -2.22 12.64
N LYS A 46 -2.43 -1.57 12.71
CA LYS A 46 -1.37 -1.71 11.73
C LYS A 46 -0.95 -3.16 11.51
N ARG A 47 -0.99 -4.00 12.55
CA ARG A 47 -0.66 -5.42 12.46
C ARG A 47 -1.66 -6.17 11.59
N GLU A 48 -2.93 -5.80 11.66
CA GLU A 48 -3.97 -6.38 10.80
C GLU A 48 -3.72 -6.04 9.34
N LEU A 49 -3.35 -4.79 9.02
CA LEU A 49 -2.96 -4.40 7.66
C LEU A 49 -1.76 -5.20 7.14
N ILE A 50 -0.74 -5.41 7.99
CA ILE A 50 0.43 -6.22 7.64
C ILE A 50 0.02 -7.66 7.32
N ASN A 51 -0.80 -8.27 8.17
CA ASN A 51 -1.27 -9.64 8.01
C ASN A 51 -2.13 -9.81 6.76
N GLU A 52 -3.05 -8.89 6.51
CA GLU A 52 -3.92 -8.93 5.34
C GLU A 52 -3.12 -8.81 4.04
N LEU A 53 -2.17 -7.89 3.96
CA LEU A 53 -1.32 -7.77 2.78
C LEU A 53 -0.41 -8.99 2.60
N TYR A 54 0.13 -9.52 3.69
CA TYR A 54 0.92 -10.76 3.67
C TYR A 54 0.10 -11.91 3.09
N ILE A 55 -1.10 -12.17 3.61
CA ILE A 55 -1.98 -13.23 3.14
C ILE A 55 -2.33 -13.02 1.65
N TYR A 56 -2.65 -11.79 1.27
CA TYR A 56 -2.97 -11.45 -0.11
C TYR A 56 -1.82 -11.71 -1.09
N LEU A 57 -0.58 -11.40 -0.70
CA LEU A 57 0.59 -11.62 -1.55
C LEU A 57 1.07 -13.07 -1.52
N ALA A 58 0.93 -13.77 -0.37
CA ALA A 58 1.31 -15.16 -0.22
C ALA A 58 0.35 -16.15 -0.93
N ASN A 59 -0.85 -15.68 -1.28
CA ASN A 59 -1.83 -16.51 -1.99
C ASN A 59 -1.26 -17.06 -3.30
N ASP A 60 -1.69 -18.27 -3.68
CA ASP A 60 -1.24 -18.98 -4.89
C ASP A 60 0.30 -19.07 -4.97
N ASN A 61 0.95 -19.39 -3.85
CA ASN A 61 2.41 -19.54 -3.76
C ASN A 61 3.17 -18.30 -4.25
N TRP A 62 2.81 -17.13 -3.72
CA TRP A 62 3.44 -15.85 -4.07
C TRP A 62 3.29 -15.45 -5.54
N LYS A 63 2.25 -15.90 -6.22
CA LYS A 63 2.01 -15.66 -7.65
C LYS A 63 2.21 -14.19 -8.05
N LYS A 64 1.78 -13.24 -7.19
CA LYS A 64 1.94 -11.81 -7.47
C LYS A 64 3.39 -11.35 -7.40
N ILE A 65 4.16 -11.87 -6.45
CA ILE A 65 5.59 -11.59 -6.33
C ILE A 65 6.35 -12.16 -7.53
N HIS A 66 5.97 -13.34 -8.03
CA HIS A 66 6.53 -13.90 -9.27
C HIS A 66 6.30 -13.02 -10.51
N GLN A 67 5.25 -12.21 -10.52
CA GLN A 67 4.95 -11.28 -11.61
C GLN A 67 5.71 -9.95 -11.54
N PHE A 68 6.47 -9.73 -10.46
CA PHE A 68 7.30 -8.54 -10.33
C PHE A 68 8.50 -8.62 -11.27
N ASP A 69 8.58 -7.69 -12.23
CA ASP A 69 9.52 -7.71 -13.35
C ASP A 69 10.74 -6.78 -13.19
N PHE A 70 10.95 -6.25 -12.00
CA PHE A 70 12.07 -5.35 -11.64
C PHE A 70 12.16 -4.05 -12.46
N ARG A 71 11.10 -3.63 -13.17
CA ARG A 71 11.06 -2.34 -13.87
C ARG A 71 10.94 -1.15 -12.92
N SER A 72 10.58 -1.39 -11.67
CA SER A 72 10.52 -0.40 -10.60
C SER A 72 11.15 -0.96 -9.34
N LYS A 73 11.30 -0.13 -8.30
CA LYS A 73 11.68 -0.66 -6.98
C LYS A 73 10.55 -1.52 -6.42
N LEU A 74 10.91 -2.59 -5.73
CA LEU A 74 9.96 -3.51 -5.11
C LEU A 74 8.97 -2.77 -4.19
N ILE A 75 9.44 -1.80 -3.40
CA ILE A 75 8.57 -1.02 -2.52
C ILE A 75 7.56 -0.17 -3.31
N THR A 76 7.94 0.38 -4.46
CA THR A 76 7.04 1.16 -5.32
C THR A 76 5.92 0.27 -5.88
N TRP A 77 6.29 -0.88 -6.42
CA TRP A 77 5.33 -1.86 -6.91
C TRP A 77 4.40 -2.35 -5.79
N THR A 78 4.97 -2.69 -4.63
CA THR A 78 4.19 -3.12 -3.47
C THR A 78 3.21 -2.04 -3.01
N SER A 79 3.61 -0.77 -3.05
CA SER A 79 2.74 0.35 -2.67
C SER A 79 1.50 0.43 -3.55
N VAL A 80 1.64 0.29 -4.86
CA VAL A 80 0.51 0.28 -5.79
C VAL A 80 -0.43 -0.90 -5.51
N VAL A 81 0.16 -2.09 -5.36
CA VAL A 81 -0.61 -3.31 -5.08
C VAL A 81 -1.37 -3.21 -3.75
N ALA A 82 -0.69 -2.73 -2.69
CA ALA A 82 -1.28 -2.60 -1.36
C ALA A 82 -2.40 -1.55 -1.32
N ILE A 83 -2.19 -0.38 -1.91
CA ILE A 83 -3.20 0.69 -1.94
C ILE A 83 -4.48 0.19 -2.63
N ARG A 84 -4.37 -0.42 -3.81
CA ARG A 84 -5.51 -1.00 -4.53
C ARG A 84 -6.22 -2.08 -3.74
N PHE A 85 -5.46 -2.96 -3.11
CA PHE A 85 -5.99 -4.02 -2.27
C PHE A 85 -6.81 -3.46 -1.10
N PHE A 86 -6.24 -2.50 -0.36
CA PHE A 86 -6.89 -1.95 0.82
C PHE A 86 -8.06 -1.02 0.50
N GLN A 87 -8.04 -0.30 -0.61
CA GLN A 87 -9.20 0.46 -1.08
C GLN A 87 -10.41 -0.44 -1.31
N LYS A 88 -10.20 -1.62 -1.93
CA LYS A 88 -11.27 -2.61 -2.12
C LYS A 88 -11.74 -3.23 -0.80
N LYS A 89 -10.81 -3.50 0.11
CA LYS A 89 -11.10 -4.14 1.41
C LYS A 89 -11.57 -3.19 2.50
N ARG A 90 -11.51 -1.88 2.31
CA ARG A 90 -11.84 -0.89 3.34
C ARG A 90 -13.18 -1.17 4.02
N LYS A 91 -14.23 -1.39 3.24
CA LYS A 91 -15.59 -1.64 3.78
C LYS A 91 -15.67 -2.92 4.61
N GLU A 92 -14.95 -3.96 4.22
CA GLU A 92 -14.93 -5.25 4.92
C GLU A 92 -14.19 -5.13 6.26
N LEU A 93 -13.03 -4.48 6.28
CA LEU A 93 -12.19 -4.35 7.47
C LEU A 93 -12.81 -3.38 8.50
N ILE A 94 -13.32 -2.23 8.09
CA ILE A 94 -14.01 -1.29 8.98
C ILE A 94 -15.31 -1.91 9.52
N GLY A 95 -16.03 -2.68 8.70
CA GLY A 95 -17.24 -3.38 9.15
C GLY A 95 -16.98 -4.39 10.26
N LYS A 96 -15.85 -5.09 10.25
CA LYS A 96 -15.43 -6.01 11.32
C LYS A 96 -15.13 -5.27 12.63
N GLU A 97 -14.46 -4.12 12.57
CA GLU A 97 -14.15 -3.32 13.77
C GLU A 97 -15.40 -2.75 14.45
N ILE A 98 -16.38 -2.28 13.67
CA ILE A 98 -17.63 -1.79 14.25
C ILE A 98 -18.33 -2.86 15.09
N VAL A 99 -18.28 -4.11 14.67
CA VAL A 99 -18.85 -5.24 15.43
C VAL A 99 -18.02 -5.55 16.68
N THR A 100 -16.70 -5.42 16.61
CA THR A 100 -15.80 -5.68 17.76
C THR A 100 -15.84 -4.53 18.78
N THR A 101 -15.89 -3.28 18.33
CA THR A 101 -15.97 -2.09 19.22
C THR A 101 -17.32 -1.89 19.89
N LEU A 102 -18.39 -2.48 19.42
CA LEU A 102 -19.66 -2.54 20.16
C LEU A 102 -19.56 -3.44 21.40
N ASN A 103 -18.62 -4.35 21.44
CA ASN A 103 -18.36 -5.22 22.57
C ASN A 103 -17.32 -4.68 23.57
N ASP A 104 -16.47 -3.70 23.16
CA ASP A 104 -15.35 -3.17 23.96
C ASP A 104 -15.41 -1.65 24.19
N LYS A 105 -16.58 -1.08 24.43
CA LYS A 105 -16.65 0.32 24.84
C LYS A 105 -16.15 0.50 26.27
N MET A 106 -14.84 0.79 26.40
CA MET A 106 -14.28 1.76 27.38
C MET A 106 -12.77 1.92 27.17
N GLY A 107 -12.32 3.10 26.71
CA GLY A 107 -10.89 3.46 26.71
C GLY A 107 -10.48 4.47 25.65
N LEU A 108 -10.43 5.75 26.04
CA LEU A 108 -10.14 6.91 25.20
C LEU A 108 -8.70 6.97 24.65
N SER A 109 -8.62 7.18 23.38
CA SER A 109 -7.80 8.08 22.54
C SER A 109 -6.55 8.77 23.12
N GLN A 110 -5.37 8.45 22.53
CA GLN A 110 -4.15 9.29 22.54
C GLN A 110 -3.30 9.15 21.26
N ASN A 111 -3.85 9.17 20.06
CA ASN A 111 -3.07 8.95 18.83
C ASN A 111 -3.14 10.06 17.77
N HIS A 112 -3.55 11.28 18.10
CA HIS A 112 -3.67 12.34 17.08
C HIS A 112 -2.39 13.10 16.72
N ILE A 113 -1.31 12.98 17.47
CA ILE A 113 -0.10 13.82 17.30
C ILE A 113 0.99 13.15 16.43
N LYS A 114 1.04 11.82 16.35
CA LYS A 114 2.02 11.10 15.51
C LYS A 114 1.71 11.07 14.01
N SER A 115 0.54 11.56 13.60
CA SER A 115 0.05 11.44 12.23
C SER A 115 0.68 12.43 11.22
N ILE A 116 1.29 13.51 11.68
CA ILE A 116 1.79 14.58 10.81
C ILE A 116 3.14 14.20 10.19
N ASP A 117 4.06 13.62 10.95
CA ASP A 117 5.38 13.20 10.45
C ASP A 117 5.29 12.04 9.45
N GLN A 118 4.33 11.15 9.63
CA GLN A 118 4.14 9.98 8.76
C GLN A 118 3.50 10.31 7.40
N ARG A 119 2.68 11.38 7.32
CA ARG A 119 2.15 11.90 6.04
C ARG A 119 3.25 12.50 5.16
N MET A 120 4.30 13.07 5.78
CA MET A 120 5.42 13.64 5.05
C MET A 120 6.27 12.57 4.34
N ASP A 121 6.37 11.36 4.89
CA ASP A 121 7.26 10.33 4.35
C ASP A 121 6.77 9.71 3.04
N LEU A 122 5.48 9.43 2.89
CA LEU A 122 4.99 8.86 1.64
C LEU A 122 4.79 9.92 0.55
N HIS A 123 4.35 11.12 0.91
CA HIS A 123 4.36 12.25 -0.03
C HIS A 123 5.79 12.50 -0.51
N SER A 124 6.77 12.40 0.38
CA SER A 124 8.20 12.44 0.04
C SER A 124 8.65 11.27 -0.83
N MET A 125 8.09 10.07 -0.65
CA MET A 125 8.37 8.90 -1.49
C MET A 125 7.76 9.06 -2.88
N LEU A 126 6.51 9.53 -2.97
CA LEU A 126 5.86 9.82 -4.25
C LEU A 126 6.56 10.97 -5.00
N ILE A 127 7.01 12.01 -4.29
CA ILE A 127 7.79 13.11 -4.87
C ILE A 127 9.14 12.62 -5.42
N LYS A 128 9.77 11.66 -4.77
CA LYS A 128 11.04 11.05 -5.22
C LYS A 128 10.85 10.04 -6.36
N MET A 129 9.63 9.73 -6.77
CA MET A 129 9.41 8.90 -7.95
C MET A 129 9.97 9.60 -9.20
N PRO A 130 10.91 8.98 -9.94
CA PRO A 130 11.56 9.61 -11.09
C PRO A 130 10.58 9.90 -12.23
N ASN A 131 9.49 9.15 -12.32
CA ASN A 131 8.48 9.33 -13.37
C ASN A 131 7.27 10.11 -12.85
N LYS A 132 7.20 11.40 -13.21
CA LYS A 132 6.11 12.30 -12.83
C LYS A 132 4.72 11.84 -13.31
N ARG A 133 4.65 11.13 -14.46
CA ARG A 133 3.40 10.58 -14.99
C ARG A 133 2.87 9.44 -14.11
N TYR A 134 3.73 8.50 -13.71
CA TYR A 134 3.37 7.43 -12.79
C TYR A 134 2.91 7.97 -11.44
N ARG A 135 3.65 8.95 -10.91
CA ARG A 135 3.29 9.62 -9.66
C ARG A 135 1.90 10.22 -9.74
N LYS A 136 1.61 11.02 -10.78
CA LYS A 136 0.30 11.68 -10.96
C LYS A 136 -0.82 10.65 -11.08
N VAL A 137 -0.61 9.56 -11.82
CA VAL A 137 -1.60 8.49 -11.99
C VAL A 137 -1.90 7.79 -10.66
N ILE A 138 -0.87 7.44 -9.87
CA ILE A 138 -1.06 6.84 -8.55
C ILE A 138 -1.76 7.81 -7.60
N GLU A 139 -1.29 9.07 -7.56
CA GLU A 139 -1.84 10.09 -6.68
C GLU A 139 -3.33 10.35 -6.96
N VAL A 140 -3.70 10.46 -8.22
CA VAL A 140 -5.06 10.84 -8.62
C VAL A 140 -6.02 9.64 -8.65
N LEU A 141 -5.62 8.51 -9.22
CA LEU A 141 -6.51 7.35 -9.32
C LEU A 141 -6.57 6.53 -8.02
N ASP A 142 -5.42 6.37 -7.34
CA ASP A 142 -5.34 5.46 -6.21
C ASP A 142 -5.53 6.16 -4.86
N LEU A 143 -5.20 7.46 -4.76
CA LEU A 143 -5.30 8.22 -3.51
C LEU A 143 -6.50 9.17 -3.45
N GLN A 144 -6.90 9.75 -4.60
CA GLN A 144 -8.00 10.72 -4.66
C GLN A 144 -9.30 10.10 -5.19
N ASP A 145 -9.27 8.81 -5.60
CA ASP A 145 -10.43 8.06 -6.13
C ASP A 145 -11.17 8.79 -7.27
N ILE A 146 -10.41 9.53 -8.09
CA ILE A 146 -10.95 10.26 -9.23
C ILE A 146 -11.16 9.27 -10.38
N ARG A 147 -12.26 9.45 -11.14
CA ARG A 147 -12.56 8.58 -12.27
C ARG A 147 -11.46 8.64 -13.33
N PRO A 148 -11.07 7.47 -13.88
CA PRO A 148 -10.02 7.38 -14.90
C PRO A 148 -10.25 8.27 -16.12
N GLU A 149 -11.51 8.48 -16.51
CA GLU A 149 -11.89 9.30 -17.66
C GLU A 149 -11.47 10.76 -17.49
N ILE A 150 -11.65 11.31 -16.28
CA ILE A 150 -11.30 12.70 -15.96
C ILE A 150 -9.78 12.88 -16.02
N LEU A 151 -9.03 11.94 -15.47
CA LEU A 151 -7.56 11.99 -15.50
C LEU A 151 -7.02 11.77 -16.91
N ALA A 152 -7.62 10.89 -17.70
CA ALA A 152 -7.24 10.66 -19.09
C ALA A 152 -7.40 11.91 -19.94
N GLU A 153 -8.52 12.63 -19.78
CA GLU A 153 -8.78 13.91 -20.44
C GLU A 153 -7.74 14.98 -20.02
N GLU A 154 -7.49 15.11 -18.71
CA GLU A 154 -6.51 16.07 -18.18
C GLU A 154 -5.08 15.78 -18.67
N MET A 155 -4.72 14.51 -18.82
CA MET A 155 -3.41 14.09 -19.29
C MET A 155 -3.29 14.03 -20.82
N GLY A 156 -4.38 14.25 -21.56
CA GLY A 156 -4.41 14.15 -23.01
C GLY A 156 -4.13 12.75 -23.54
N VAL A 157 -4.57 11.71 -22.84
CA VAL A 157 -4.38 10.30 -23.19
C VAL A 157 -5.72 9.57 -23.21
N THR A 158 -5.77 8.40 -23.87
CA THR A 158 -6.94 7.53 -23.79
C THR A 158 -6.98 6.80 -22.44
N VAL A 159 -8.16 6.38 -22.01
CA VAL A 159 -8.33 5.60 -20.76
C VAL A 159 -7.52 4.31 -20.82
N ASP A 160 -7.44 3.64 -21.95
CA ASP A 160 -6.61 2.44 -22.14
C ASP A 160 -5.13 2.74 -21.98
N ASN A 161 -4.67 3.88 -22.49
CA ASN A 161 -3.28 4.32 -22.32
C ASN A 161 -2.99 4.71 -20.87
N LEU A 162 -3.97 5.32 -20.18
CA LEU A 162 -3.88 5.60 -18.76
C LEU A 162 -3.71 4.31 -17.95
N TYR A 163 -4.48 3.26 -18.24
CA TYR A 163 -4.34 1.95 -17.62
C TYR A 163 -3.01 1.27 -17.94
N ASN A 164 -2.44 1.50 -19.14
CA ASN A 164 -1.10 1.02 -19.47
C ASN A 164 0.00 1.75 -18.70
N ILE A 165 -0.17 3.05 -18.43
CA ILE A 165 0.73 3.83 -17.57
C ILE A 165 0.61 3.36 -16.11
N HIS A 166 -0.57 2.92 -15.71
CA HIS A 166 -0.90 2.48 -14.36
C HIS A 166 -0.53 1.01 -14.10
N ARG A 167 -0.20 0.25 -15.13
CA ARG A 167 0.20 -1.15 -15.08
C ARG A 167 1.69 -1.32 -14.75
#